data_ea1ed0665ede8e41a72d408ae69b2166
#
_entry.id   ea1ed0665ede8e41a72d408ae69b2166
#
_cell.length_a   1.000
_cell.length_b   1.000
_cell.length_c   1.000
_cell.angle_alpha   90.00
_cell.angle_beta   90.00
_cell.angle_gamma   90.00
#
_symmetry.space_group_name_H-M   'P 1'
#
loop_
_entity.id
_entity.type
_entity.pdbx_description
1 polymer ?
#
loop_
_entity_poly.entity_id
_entity_poly.type
_entity_poly.pdbx_seq_one_letter_code
_entity_poly.pdbx_strand_id
1 'polypeptide(L)'
;MLQEAKDLQKNAVSKLVQVLASGKKEITFKAPTGSGKTYMMADFMNRILAANQNAVFIVSTLSKSSLARQNYESFVALAENNTFPNINPFLINSDSSGEGSLYIPTDYNVYVLPRDLYKDSSKLKKEGTFLNFLKNLTGDTFMKQADKTVYLIKDECHIATSNLDELKEYFAQIINFSATPKLSRKQEPDVEISNTEADNAKLIKQVEQCSENDSLNDALTKFEQIRTDYINLLGVNPCFIIQISNKEKAEEELKNNIMPALENHQELKWVYISDKGGETNDNGLKKLPVSKWKNYMKGKESTISVIIFKMVISEGWDIPRACMLYQIRDSKSKQLDEQVMGRVRRNPRLLDFETLSGEAKHLACTAWIWGIIPKDEHLPKQVNLYADYEIEKKFRVKPVKLQTVSYIKKHQLKEFTENLKDDALFQLLFLSCIRICKSRTMKFRIFVTIMQRILKSGLCLLSILVQ
;
A
#
# COMPACT_ATOMS: atom_id res chain seq x y z
N MET A 1 -7.70 12.04 17.91
CA MET A 1 -6.77 10.99 17.42
C MET A 1 -5.88 10.57 18.57
N LEU A 2 -5.73 9.26 18.80
CA LEU A 2 -4.91 8.71 19.89
C LEU A 2 -3.46 9.20 19.84
N GLN A 3 -2.85 9.36 21.01
CA GLN A 3 -1.48 9.80 21.10
C GLN A 3 -0.51 8.78 20.48
N GLU A 4 -0.77 7.48 20.67
CA GLU A 4 0.01 6.39 20.06
C GLU A 4 0.05 6.47 18.52
N ALA A 5 -1.08 6.84 17.89
CA ALA A 5 -1.14 7.00 16.43
C ALA A 5 -0.33 8.22 15.96
N LYS A 6 -0.38 9.32 16.72
CA LYS A 6 0.45 10.51 16.43
C LYS A 6 1.94 10.21 16.60
N ASP A 7 2.28 9.50 17.67
CA ASP A 7 3.67 9.16 17.98
C ASP A 7 4.24 8.18 16.97
N LEU A 8 3.44 7.19 16.52
CA LEU A 8 3.83 6.27 15.48
C LEU A 8 4.18 7.00 14.17
N GLN A 9 3.33 7.94 13.73
CA GLN A 9 3.59 8.74 12.54
C GLN A 9 4.83 9.65 12.72
N LYS A 10 4.94 10.36 13.84
CA LYS A 10 6.08 11.24 14.16
C LYS A 10 7.40 10.48 14.20
N ASN A 11 7.40 9.29 14.81
CA ASN A 11 8.58 8.44 14.92
C ASN A 11 9.02 7.92 13.55
N ALA A 12 8.07 7.52 12.68
CA ALA A 12 8.37 7.09 11.32
C ALA A 12 8.98 8.24 10.51
N VAL A 13 8.42 9.46 10.61
CA VAL A 13 8.98 10.64 9.93
C VAL A 13 10.37 11.00 10.49
N SER A 14 10.56 10.90 11.82
CA SER A 14 11.88 11.15 12.42
C SER A 14 12.95 10.18 11.93
N LYS A 15 12.60 8.88 11.80
CA LYS A 15 13.48 7.88 11.19
C LYS A 15 13.78 8.21 9.72
N LEU A 16 12.77 8.66 8.96
CA LEU A 16 12.95 9.06 7.56
C LEU A 16 13.94 10.23 7.43
N VAL A 17 13.84 11.23 8.29
CA VAL A 17 14.78 12.36 8.35
C VAL A 17 16.20 11.89 8.67
N GLN A 18 16.36 10.94 9.61
CA GLN A 18 17.66 10.35 9.94
C GLN A 18 18.28 9.60 8.77
N VAL A 19 17.45 8.80 8.05
CA VAL A 19 17.92 8.09 6.85
C VAL A 19 18.29 9.07 5.75
N LEU A 20 17.53 10.15 5.56
CA LEU A 20 17.89 11.20 4.60
C LEU A 20 19.25 11.82 4.95
N ALA A 21 19.50 12.13 6.22
CA ALA A 21 20.76 12.69 6.71
C ALA A 21 21.97 11.76 6.53
N SER A 22 21.77 10.45 6.40
CA SER A 22 22.83 9.49 6.10
C SER A 22 23.40 9.59 4.67
N GLY A 23 22.77 10.40 3.81
CA GLY A 23 23.22 10.58 2.43
C GLY A 23 22.79 9.47 1.46
N LYS A 24 21.93 8.53 1.89
CA LYS A 24 21.41 7.47 1.04
C LYS A 24 20.63 8.07 -0.13
N LYS A 25 21.01 7.73 -1.37
CA LYS A 25 20.44 8.32 -2.59
C LYS A 25 18.98 7.95 -2.84
N GLU A 26 18.59 6.73 -2.52
CA GLU A 26 17.25 6.23 -2.75
C GLU A 26 16.72 5.58 -1.46
N ILE A 27 15.64 6.12 -0.93
CA ILE A 27 15.06 5.77 0.37
C ILE A 27 13.67 5.22 0.16
N THR A 28 13.32 4.11 0.80
CA THR A 28 11.99 3.50 0.73
C THR A 28 11.26 3.61 2.05
N PHE A 29 10.10 4.26 2.00
CA PHE A 29 9.15 4.38 3.10
C PHE A 29 7.93 3.52 2.83
N LYS A 30 7.68 2.54 3.69
CA LYS A 30 6.52 1.65 3.60
C LYS A 30 5.55 1.91 4.73
N ALA A 31 4.29 2.14 4.41
CA ALA A 31 3.21 2.25 5.39
C ALA A 31 1.87 1.82 4.79
N PRO A 32 0.97 1.22 5.58
CA PRO A 32 -0.31 0.71 5.09
C PRO A 32 -1.15 1.77 4.39
N THR A 33 -2.06 1.34 3.53
CA THR A 33 -3.09 2.23 2.98
C THR A 33 -3.98 2.70 4.13
N GLY A 34 -4.24 4.01 4.18
CA GLY A 34 -5.03 4.62 5.27
C GLY A 34 -4.22 5.08 6.48
N SER A 35 -2.91 4.79 6.56
CA SER A 35 -2.05 5.21 7.67
C SER A 35 -1.66 6.70 7.68
N GLY A 36 -2.14 7.50 6.70
CA GLY A 36 -1.83 8.93 6.61
C GLY A 36 -0.51 9.24 5.91
N LYS A 37 -0.13 8.47 4.88
CA LYS A 37 1.10 8.71 4.08
C LYS A 37 1.23 10.16 3.61
N THR A 38 0.14 10.76 3.08
CA THR A 38 0.15 12.16 2.62
C THR A 38 0.46 13.14 3.75
N TYR A 39 -0.06 12.90 4.96
CA TYR A 39 0.25 13.68 6.15
C TYR A 39 1.73 13.55 6.54
N MET A 40 2.25 12.30 6.54
CA MET A 40 3.66 12.05 6.86
C MET A 40 4.61 12.60 5.79
N MET A 41 4.22 12.62 4.53
CA MET A 41 4.98 13.33 3.48
C MET A 41 5.06 14.84 3.76
N ALA A 42 3.93 15.46 4.14
CA ALA A 42 3.88 16.87 4.48
C ALA A 42 4.72 17.19 5.72
N ASP A 43 4.64 16.38 6.80
CA ASP A 43 5.47 16.54 8.00
C ASP A 43 6.97 16.41 7.67
N PHE A 44 7.33 15.41 6.86
CA PHE A 44 8.70 15.21 6.39
C PHE A 44 9.22 16.45 5.63
N MET A 45 8.48 16.91 4.63
CA MET A 45 8.84 18.08 3.84
C MET A 45 8.96 19.33 4.73
N ASN A 46 7.99 19.55 5.63
CA ASN A 46 7.99 20.68 6.55
C ASN A 46 9.23 20.71 7.44
N ARG A 47 9.66 19.56 7.99
CA ARG A 47 10.86 19.47 8.82
C ARG A 47 12.13 19.76 8.05
N ILE A 48 12.25 19.25 6.82
CA ILE A 48 13.41 19.52 5.98
C ILE A 48 13.47 21.00 5.58
N LEU A 49 12.34 21.60 5.20
CA LEU A 49 12.24 23.01 4.82
C LEU A 49 12.51 23.96 6.00
N ALA A 50 12.13 23.58 7.22
CA ALA A 50 12.48 24.32 8.41
C ALA A 50 14.00 24.35 8.67
N ALA A 51 14.70 23.26 8.33
CA ALA A 51 16.14 23.15 8.50
C ALA A 51 16.94 23.71 7.31
N ASN A 52 16.37 23.65 6.10
CA ASN A 52 17.00 24.09 4.85
C ASN A 52 16.00 24.79 3.95
N GLN A 53 16.01 26.11 3.96
CA GLN A 53 15.13 26.95 3.11
C GLN A 53 15.46 26.84 1.60
N ASN A 54 16.62 26.30 1.25
CA ASN A 54 16.98 26.02 -0.14
C ASN A 54 16.50 24.64 -0.63
N ALA A 55 15.83 23.87 0.21
CA ALA A 55 15.23 22.61 -0.21
C ALA A 55 14.01 22.86 -1.10
N VAL A 56 13.84 22.00 -2.11
CA VAL A 56 12.67 21.95 -2.99
C VAL A 56 12.25 20.51 -3.17
N PHE A 57 10.96 20.25 -3.12
CA PHE A 57 10.39 18.92 -3.29
C PHE A 57 9.57 18.83 -4.57
N ILE A 58 9.85 17.81 -5.35
CA ILE A 58 9.00 17.36 -6.47
C ILE A 58 8.24 16.13 -5.99
N VAL A 59 6.92 16.22 -5.83
CA VAL A 59 6.07 15.11 -5.43
C VAL A 59 5.40 14.52 -6.67
N SER A 60 5.93 13.40 -7.15
CA SER A 60 5.37 12.68 -8.28
C SER A 60 4.29 11.70 -7.83
N THR A 61 3.09 11.89 -8.31
CA THR A 61 1.94 11.07 -7.96
C THR A 61 1.12 10.68 -9.19
N LEU A 62 0.20 9.72 -9.04
CA LEU A 62 -0.64 9.26 -10.14
C LEU A 62 -1.61 10.36 -10.59
N SER A 63 -1.78 10.49 -11.90
CA SER A 63 -2.77 11.40 -12.49
C SER A 63 -4.18 10.85 -12.42
N LYS A 64 -4.30 9.52 -12.39
CA LYS A 64 -5.61 8.86 -12.33
C LYS A 64 -6.34 9.20 -11.03
N SER A 65 -7.66 9.28 -11.13
CA SER A 65 -8.57 9.55 -10.01
C SER A 65 -8.30 10.86 -9.25
N SER A 66 -7.68 11.86 -9.92
CA SER A 66 -7.36 13.17 -9.34
C SER A 66 -6.44 13.11 -8.11
N LEU A 67 -5.63 12.05 -7.95
CA LEU A 67 -4.77 11.86 -6.78
C LEU A 67 -3.76 13.02 -6.62
N ALA A 68 -3.20 13.52 -7.73
CA ALA A 68 -2.32 14.67 -7.72
C ALA A 68 -3.01 15.91 -7.13
N ARG A 69 -4.23 16.18 -7.55
CA ARG A 69 -5.03 17.29 -7.02
C ARG A 69 -5.37 17.08 -5.56
N GLN A 70 -5.72 15.86 -5.14
CA GLN A 70 -6.00 15.55 -3.73
C GLN A 70 -4.77 15.75 -2.84
N ASN A 71 -3.58 15.33 -3.28
CA ASN A 71 -2.35 15.57 -2.54
C ASN A 71 -2.05 17.07 -2.45
N TYR A 72 -2.19 17.79 -3.56
CA TYR A 72 -2.03 19.25 -3.58
C TYR A 72 -2.99 19.96 -2.62
N GLU A 73 -4.29 19.67 -2.71
CA GLU A 73 -5.32 20.26 -1.83
C GLU A 73 -5.05 19.93 -0.35
N SER A 74 -4.58 18.71 -0.06
CA SER A 74 -4.18 18.32 1.30
C SER A 74 -2.96 19.11 1.80
N PHE A 75 -1.96 19.32 0.95
CA PHE A 75 -0.78 20.13 1.32
C PHE A 75 -1.16 21.59 1.53
N VAL A 76 -2.00 22.17 0.67
CA VAL A 76 -2.52 23.54 0.84
C VAL A 76 -3.25 23.66 2.19
N ALA A 77 -4.19 22.76 2.47
CA ALA A 77 -4.94 22.81 3.72
C ALA A 77 -4.04 22.68 4.97
N LEU A 78 -2.99 21.83 4.90
CA LEU A 78 -2.03 21.67 6.00
C LEU A 78 -1.13 22.90 6.19
N ALA A 79 -0.82 23.62 5.13
CA ALA A 79 -0.09 24.89 5.19
C ALA A 79 -0.96 26.02 5.75
N GLU A 80 -2.16 26.21 5.18
CA GLU A 80 -3.09 27.29 5.53
C GLU A 80 -3.59 27.19 6.98
N ASN A 81 -3.83 25.98 7.49
CA ASN A 81 -4.21 25.78 8.90
C ASN A 81 -3.03 25.80 9.88
N ASN A 82 -1.85 26.18 9.42
CA ASN A 82 -0.61 26.30 10.19
C ASN A 82 -0.13 24.98 10.83
N THR A 83 -0.56 23.82 10.31
CA THR A 83 -0.04 22.52 10.77
C THR A 83 1.39 22.31 10.27
N PHE A 84 1.65 22.66 9.01
CA PHE A 84 2.96 22.58 8.36
C PHE A 84 3.26 23.89 7.60
N PRO A 85 3.65 24.95 8.31
CA PRO A 85 3.73 26.31 7.75
C PRO A 85 4.89 26.52 6.75
N ASN A 86 5.88 25.62 6.71
CA ASN A 86 7.03 25.81 5.83
C ASN A 86 6.79 25.29 4.40
N ILE A 87 5.71 24.54 4.16
CA ILE A 87 5.39 24.05 2.81
C ILE A 87 4.59 25.11 2.04
N ASN A 88 5.01 25.36 0.80
CA ASN A 88 4.33 26.24 -0.15
C ASN A 88 4.09 25.45 -1.43
N PRO A 89 2.90 24.79 -1.58
CA PRO A 89 2.66 23.85 -2.65
C PRO A 89 2.21 24.50 -3.95
N PHE A 90 2.63 23.95 -5.09
CA PHE A 90 2.20 24.28 -6.44
C PHE A 90 1.81 23.00 -7.21
N LEU A 91 0.65 23.03 -7.88
CA LEU A 91 0.23 21.93 -8.76
C LEU A 91 0.65 22.20 -10.20
N ILE A 92 1.51 21.37 -10.75
CA ILE A 92 1.89 21.43 -12.14
C ILE A 92 0.71 20.93 -13.00
N ASN A 93 0.14 21.81 -13.81
CA ASN A 93 -1.02 21.53 -14.67
C ASN A 93 -0.64 21.59 -16.15
N SER A 94 -1.37 20.82 -16.97
CA SER A 94 -1.30 20.96 -18.44
C SER A 94 -1.94 22.25 -18.95
N ASP A 95 -2.86 22.83 -18.19
CA ASP A 95 -3.68 23.98 -18.56
C ASP A 95 -3.01 25.34 -18.28
N SER A 96 -1.82 25.33 -17.68
CA SER A 96 -0.96 26.52 -17.62
C SER A 96 -0.43 26.92 -19.01
N SER A 97 -0.85 26.21 -20.05
CA SER A 97 -0.64 26.49 -21.46
C SER A 97 -1.80 27.32 -22.01
N GLY A 98 -1.88 28.59 -21.68
CA GLY A 98 -2.27 29.58 -22.68
C GLY A 98 -1.31 29.47 -23.89
N GLU A 99 -1.58 30.01 -25.03
CA GLU A 99 -0.80 29.94 -26.29
C GLU A 99 0.69 30.34 -26.18
N GLY A 100 1.27 30.33 -24.99
CA GLY A 100 2.68 30.56 -24.65
C GLY A 100 3.33 29.34 -23.99
N SER A 101 4.64 29.30 -23.99
CA SER A 101 5.46 28.23 -23.39
C SER A 101 5.00 27.91 -21.97
N LEU A 102 4.87 26.64 -21.68
CA LEU A 102 4.56 26.12 -20.36
C LEU A 102 5.63 26.65 -19.36
N TYR A 103 5.23 27.53 -18.45
CA TYR A 103 6.13 28.08 -17.45
C TYR A 103 5.81 27.47 -16.08
N ILE A 104 6.83 26.93 -15.38
CA ILE A 104 6.72 26.48 -14.02
C ILE A 104 7.38 27.54 -13.14
N PRO A 105 6.63 28.24 -12.27
CA PRO A 105 7.20 29.27 -11.38
C PRO A 105 8.20 28.64 -10.38
N THR A 106 9.20 29.41 -9.95
CA THR A 106 10.30 28.93 -9.09
C THR A 106 10.21 29.38 -7.64
N ASP A 107 9.15 30.09 -7.27
CA ASP A 107 8.90 30.71 -5.97
C ASP A 107 8.18 29.79 -4.98
N TYR A 108 7.87 28.59 -5.37
CA TYR A 108 7.30 27.53 -4.53
C TYR A 108 8.40 26.56 -4.06
N ASN A 109 8.11 25.78 -3.02
CA ASN A 109 9.06 24.79 -2.49
C ASN A 109 8.56 23.34 -2.51
N VAL A 110 7.28 23.13 -2.84
CA VAL A 110 6.68 21.81 -3.04
C VAL A 110 5.90 21.79 -4.35
N TYR A 111 6.36 21.02 -5.31
CA TYR A 111 5.72 20.90 -6.63
C TYR A 111 5.07 19.54 -6.77
N VAL A 112 3.76 19.51 -6.93
CA VAL A 112 3.03 18.26 -7.18
C VAL A 112 2.97 18.03 -8.69
N LEU A 113 3.60 16.94 -9.14
CA LEU A 113 3.70 16.54 -10.53
C LEU A 113 2.79 15.35 -10.82
N PRO A 114 1.66 15.51 -11.53
CA PRO A 114 0.90 14.41 -12.07
C PRO A 114 1.76 13.62 -13.08
N ARG A 115 1.96 12.30 -12.86
CA ARG A 115 2.88 11.48 -13.68
C ARG A 115 2.57 11.50 -15.17
N ASP A 116 1.29 11.59 -15.52
CA ASP A 116 0.87 11.60 -16.90
C ASP A 116 1.31 12.86 -17.65
N LEU A 117 1.65 13.92 -16.94
CA LEU A 117 2.19 15.13 -17.55
C LEU A 117 3.67 14.99 -17.95
N TYR A 118 4.38 13.99 -17.44
CA TYR A 118 5.76 13.72 -17.83
C TYR A 118 5.89 12.38 -18.56
N LYS A 119 5.27 12.29 -19.72
CA LYS A 119 5.35 11.15 -20.68
C LYS A 119 6.05 11.60 -21.94
N ASP A 120 6.57 10.64 -22.72
CA ASP A 120 7.24 10.92 -24.00
C ASP A 120 6.37 11.72 -24.98
N SER A 121 5.04 11.56 -24.90
CA SER A 121 4.08 12.32 -25.73
C SER A 121 3.72 13.70 -25.17
N SER A 122 4.09 14.03 -23.93
CA SER A 122 3.68 15.28 -23.27
C SER A 122 4.54 16.47 -23.71
N LYS A 123 3.94 17.67 -23.71
CA LYS A 123 4.66 18.93 -23.98
C LYS A 123 5.76 19.17 -22.96
N LEU A 124 5.51 18.91 -21.67
CA LEU A 124 6.48 19.06 -20.59
C LEU A 124 7.81 18.32 -20.85
N LYS A 125 7.76 17.11 -21.43
CA LYS A 125 8.96 16.34 -21.78
C LYS A 125 9.50 16.74 -23.15
N LYS A 126 8.66 16.83 -24.19
CA LYS A 126 9.08 17.14 -25.56
C LYS A 126 9.73 18.51 -25.72
N GLU A 127 9.17 19.52 -25.07
CA GLU A 127 9.67 20.89 -25.11
C GLU A 127 10.80 21.14 -24.10
N GLY A 128 11.13 20.12 -23.27
CA GLY A 128 12.17 20.23 -22.26
C GLY A 128 11.84 21.16 -21.10
N THR A 129 10.56 21.60 -20.98
CA THR A 129 10.15 22.59 -19.98
C THR A 129 10.46 22.14 -18.56
N PHE A 130 10.16 20.87 -18.23
CA PHE A 130 10.44 20.35 -16.90
C PHE A 130 11.95 20.16 -16.65
N LEU A 131 12.71 19.75 -17.65
CA LEU A 131 14.17 19.67 -17.57
C LEU A 131 14.79 21.05 -17.34
N ASN A 132 14.35 22.06 -18.09
CA ASN A 132 14.82 23.44 -17.92
C ASN A 132 14.44 23.99 -16.55
N PHE A 133 13.25 23.67 -16.04
CA PHE A 133 12.86 24.03 -14.68
C PHE A 133 13.80 23.41 -13.64
N LEU A 134 14.13 22.12 -13.74
CA LEU A 134 15.09 21.47 -12.83
C LEU A 134 16.48 22.08 -12.92
N LYS A 135 16.96 22.36 -14.12
CA LYS A 135 18.25 23.05 -14.35
C LYS A 135 18.28 24.44 -13.68
N ASN A 136 17.19 25.19 -13.81
CA ASN A 136 17.07 26.50 -13.16
C ASN A 136 17.11 26.41 -11.64
N LEU A 137 16.46 25.38 -11.05
CA LEU A 137 16.48 25.15 -9.61
C LEU A 137 17.86 24.75 -9.09
N THR A 138 18.57 23.87 -9.83
CA THR A 138 19.86 23.32 -9.40
C THR A 138 21.06 24.20 -9.77
N GLY A 139 20.83 25.29 -10.50
CA GLY A 139 21.90 26.17 -10.97
C GLY A 139 22.74 25.58 -12.11
N ASP A 140 22.27 24.50 -12.75
CA ASP A 140 22.89 23.89 -13.94
C ASP A 140 22.53 24.67 -15.21
N THR A 141 22.64 25.98 -15.13
CA THR A 141 22.45 26.91 -16.24
C THR A 141 23.65 27.88 -16.31
N PHE A 142 23.84 28.44 -17.51
CA PHE A 142 24.92 29.42 -17.76
C PHE A 142 24.87 30.64 -16.81
N MET A 143 23.70 30.91 -16.22
CA MET A 143 23.47 32.05 -15.33
C MET A 143 23.59 31.75 -13.82
N LYS A 144 23.80 30.53 -13.40
CA LYS A 144 23.97 30.08 -11.98
C LYS A 144 23.00 30.76 -10.99
N GLN A 145 21.70 30.83 -11.33
CA GLN A 145 20.77 31.69 -10.55
C GLN A 145 20.17 31.06 -9.29
N ALA A 146 20.12 29.73 -9.17
CA ALA A 146 19.58 29.12 -7.95
C ALA A 146 20.27 27.79 -7.66
N ASP A 147 20.89 27.70 -6.50
CA ASP A 147 21.48 26.48 -5.97
C ASP A 147 20.50 25.84 -4.96
N LYS A 148 19.41 25.30 -5.48
CA LYS A 148 18.41 24.60 -4.66
C LYS A 148 18.76 23.12 -4.53
N THR A 149 18.54 22.56 -3.35
CA THR A 149 18.61 21.13 -3.13
C THR A 149 17.28 20.48 -3.47
N VAL A 150 17.20 19.81 -4.61
CA VAL A 150 15.95 19.24 -5.12
C VAL A 150 15.80 17.79 -4.71
N TYR A 151 14.68 17.44 -4.08
CA TYR A 151 14.30 16.11 -3.67
C TYR A 151 13.13 15.59 -4.51
N LEU A 152 13.16 14.31 -4.88
CA LEU A 152 12.03 13.64 -5.53
C LEU A 152 11.30 12.73 -4.56
N ILE A 153 10.03 12.98 -4.32
CA ILE A 153 9.13 12.05 -3.62
C ILE A 153 8.29 11.34 -4.66
N LYS A 154 8.34 10.00 -4.67
CA LYS A 154 7.50 9.15 -5.51
C LYS A 154 6.39 8.55 -4.66
N ASP A 155 5.19 9.11 -4.74
CA ASP A 155 4.00 8.52 -4.11
C ASP A 155 3.50 7.35 -4.96
N GLU A 156 3.11 6.24 -4.30
CA GLU A 156 2.77 4.97 -4.94
C GLU A 156 3.88 4.49 -5.90
N CYS A 157 5.12 4.42 -5.38
CA CYS A 157 6.34 4.10 -6.14
C CYS A 157 6.33 2.70 -6.79
N HIS A 158 5.41 1.81 -6.40
CA HIS A 158 5.22 0.50 -7.03
C HIS A 158 4.78 0.59 -8.50
N ILE A 159 4.27 1.73 -8.93
CA ILE A 159 3.94 2.02 -10.33
C ILE A 159 5.16 2.65 -10.99
N ALA A 160 5.53 2.11 -12.15
CA ALA A 160 6.74 2.51 -12.87
C ALA A 160 6.82 4.03 -13.12
N THR A 161 8.03 4.58 -12.93
CA THR A 161 8.36 6.00 -13.11
C THR A 161 9.55 6.18 -14.06
N SER A 162 9.67 5.31 -15.08
CA SER A 162 10.85 5.26 -15.97
C SER A 162 11.27 6.64 -16.51
N ASN A 163 10.31 7.46 -16.91
CA ASN A 163 10.63 8.79 -17.47
C ASN A 163 11.27 9.74 -16.43
N LEU A 164 10.85 9.66 -15.16
CA LEU A 164 11.47 10.45 -14.09
C LEU A 164 12.83 9.89 -13.67
N ASP A 165 13.05 8.59 -13.91
CA ASP A 165 14.34 7.95 -13.61
C ASP A 165 15.47 8.46 -14.52
N GLU A 166 15.14 8.98 -15.70
CA GLU A 166 16.08 9.66 -16.61
C GLU A 166 16.64 10.97 -16.01
N LEU A 167 15.94 11.57 -15.06
CA LEU A 167 16.30 12.83 -14.40
C LEU A 167 16.93 12.67 -13.02
N LYS A 168 17.36 11.45 -12.65
CA LYS A 168 17.90 11.15 -11.31
C LYS A 168 19.08 12.03 -10.90
N GLU A 169 19.86 12.52 -11.83
CA GLU A 169 21.03 13.37 -11.60
C GLU A 169 20.67 14.73 -10.99
N TYR A 170 19.47 15.26 -11.30
CA TYR A 170 18.99 16.55 -10.78
C TYR A 170 18.45 16.45 -9.35
N PHE A 171 18.24 15.24 -8.82
CA PHE A 171 17.72 15.05 -7.48
C PHE A 171 18.85 14.71 -6.50
N ALA A 172 18.92 15.45 -5.40
CA ALA A 172 19.85 15.14 -4.32
C ALA A 172 19.56 13.73 -3.76
N GLN A 173 18.29 13.44 -3.50
CA GLN A 173 17.83 12.13 -3.03
C GLN A 173 16.41 11.86 -3.54
N ILE A 174 16.05 10.56 -3.61
CA ILE A 174 14.73 10.07 -4.04
C ILE A 174 14.09 9.33 -2.89
N ILE A 175 12.87 9.69 -2.55
CA ILE A 175 12.09 9.08 -1.47
C ILE A 175 10.87 8.37 -2.06
N ASN A 176 10.84 7.06 -1.90
CA ASN A 176 9.81 6.18 -2.44
C ASN A 176 8.76 5.86 -1.38
N PHE A 177 7.56 6.41 -1.49
CA PHE A 177 6.42 6.09 -0.61
C PHE A 177 5.52 5.05 -1.26
N SER A 178 5.16 4.00 -0.53
CA SER A 178 4.14 3.02 -0.96
C SER A 178 3.63 2.19 0.22
N ALA A 179 2.45 1.62 0.08
CA ALA A 179 2.00 0.52 0.94
C ALA A 179 2.66 -0.81 0.54
N THR A 180 2.96 -0.97 -0.76
CA THR A 180 3.46 -2.21 -1.35
C THR A 180 4.66 -1.92 -2.28
N PRO A 181 5.80 -1.42 -1.76
CA PRO A 181 6.95 -1.10 -2.59
C PRO A 181 7.50 -2.39 -3.26
N LYS A 182 7.91 -2.26 -4.52
CA LYS A 182 8.58 -3.34 -5.24
C LYS A 182 10.04 -3.42 -4.80
N LEU A 183 10.30 -4.20 -3.77
CA LEU A 183 11.65 -4.46 -3.30
C LEU A 183 12.16 -5.80 -3.83
N SER A 184 13.45 -5.91 -4.04
CA SER A 184 14.07 -7.20 -4.33
C SER A 184 13.95 -8.13 -3.09
N ARG A 185 14.05 -9.45 -3.28
CA ARG A 185 13.82 -10.45 -2.21
C ARG A 185 14.69 -10.27 -0.96
N LYS A 186 15.76 -9.50 -1.05
CA LYS A 186 16.72 -9.27 0.04
C LYS A 186 16.69 -7.84 0.58
N GLN A 187 15.89 -6.97 -0.01
CA GLN A 187 15.76 -5.58 0.41
C GLN A 187 14.57 -5.41 1.34
N GLU A 188 14.82 -4.72 2.44
CA GLU A 188 13.79 -4.24 3.35
C GLU A 188 13.59 -2.73 3.12
N PRO A 189 12.40 -2.19 3.40
CA PRO A 189 12.20 -0.76 3.38
C PRO A 189 13.08 -0.09 4.45
N ASP A 190 13.56 1.12 4.18
CA ASP A 190 14.39 1.88 5.12
C ASP A 190 13.62 2.34 6.34
N VAL A 191 12.36 2.68 6.11
CA VAL A 191 11.41 3.03 7.17
C VAL A 191 10.11 2.26 6.90
N GLU A 192 9.60 1.59 7.90
CA GLU A 192 8.34 0.85 7.81
C GLU A 192 7.44 1.17 9.00
N ILE A 193 6.17 1.38 8.69
CA ILE A 193 5.05 1.18 9.62
C ILE A 193 4.38 -0.12 9.19
N SER A 194 4.43 -1.13 10.01
CA SER A 194 3.78 -2.41 9.73
C SER A 194 2.26 -2.31 9.90
N ASN A 195 1.53 -3.26 9.28
CA ASN A 195 0.09 -3.38 9.50
C ASN A 195 -0.26 -3.56 10.98
N THR A 196 0.55 -4.33 11.71
CA THR A 196 0.34 -4.60 13.13
C THR A 196 0.55 -3.35 14.00
N GLU A 197 1.57 -2.54 13.72
CA GLU A 197 1.81 -1.29 14.45
C GLU A 197 0.68 -0.28 14.20
N ALA A 198 0.27 -0.12 12.94
CA ALA A 198 -0.81 0.79 12.56
C ALA A 198 -2.17 0.37 13.16
N ASP A 199 -2.42 -0.93 13.26
CA ASP A 199 -3.63 -1.51 13.86
C ASP A 199 -3.64 -1.34 15.39
N ASN A 200 -2.52 -1.67 16.06
CA ASN A 200 -2.40 -1.49 17.50
C ASN A 200 -2.59 -0.01 17.90
N ALA A 201 -2.03 0.92 17.12
CA ALA A 201 -2.19 2.35 17.32
C ALA A 201 -3.59 2.89 16.89
N LYS A 202 -4.49 2.02 16.40
CA LYS A 202 -5.83 2.40 15.89
C LYS A 202 -5.81 3.41 14.75
N LEU A 203 -4.69 3.48 14.06
CA LEU A 203 -4.51 4.32 12.87
C LEU A 203 -5.28 3.77 11.67
N ILE A 204 -5.41 2.44 11.59
CA ILE A 204 -6.22 1.72 10.61
C ILE A 204 -7.12 0.71 11.33
N LYS A 205 -8.15 0.22 10.64
CA LYS A 205 -9.04 -0.82 11.17
C LYS A 205 -8.37 -2.18 11.15
N GLN A 206 -8.65 -2.98 12.16
CA GLN A 206 -8.36 -4.41 12.19
C GLN A 206 -9.26 -5.14 11.21
N VAL A 207 -8.70 -6.15 10.53
CA VAL A 207 -9.46 -6.99 9.61
C VAL A 207 -10.04 -8.18 10.37
N GLU A 208 -11.35 -8.33 10.30
CA GLU A 208 -12.08 -9.55 10.66
C GLU A 208 -12.40 -10.31 9.38
N GLN A 209 -11.78 -11.47 9.22
CA GLN A 209 -12.07 -12.34 8.10
C GLN A 209 -13.36 -13.10 8.36
N CYS A 210 -14.33 -12.95 7.48
CA CYS A 210 -15.59 -13.64 7.52
C CYS A 210 -15.50 -15.01 6.80
N SER A 211 -16.50 -15.86 6.98
CA SER A 211 -16.48 -17.21 6.42
C SER A 211 -16.48 -17.20 4.89
N GLU A 212 -15.66 -18.05 4.29
CA GLU A 212 -15.64 -18.28 2.83
C GLU A 212 -16.95 -18.93 2.32
N ASN A 213 -17.73 -19.51 3.23
CA ASN A 213 -19.00 -20.15 2.91
C ASN A 213 -20.19 -19.19 2.94
N ASP A 214 -20.02 -17.97 3.45
CA ASP A 214 -21.06 -16.97 3.50
C ASP A 214 -21.39 -16.50 2.09
N SER A 215 -22.69 -16.54 1.75
CA SER A 215 -23.19 -15.98 0.50
C SER A 215 -23.13 -14.44 0.53
N LEU A 216 -23.26 -13.81 -0.63
CA LEU A 216 -23.39 -12.34 -0.68
C LEU A 216 -24.64 -11.86 0.09
N ASN A 217 -25.72 -12.64 0.11
CA ASN A 217 -26.93 -12.32 0.85
C ASN A 217 -26.67 -12.32 2.37
N ASP A 218 -25.90 -13.28 2.89
CA ASP A 218 -25.50 -13.32 4.30
C ASP A 218 -24.65 -12.10 4.66
N ALA A 219 -23.71 -11.73 3.78
CA ALA A 219 -22.87 -10.54 3.94
C ALA A 219 -23.71 -9.24 3.93
N LEU A 220 -24.73 -9.13 3.06
CA LEU A 220 -25.63 -7.99 3.02
C LEU A 220 -26.49 -7.91 4.28
N THR A 221 -27.01 -9.04 4.78
CA THR A 221 -27.76 -9.11 6.04
C THR A 221 -26.88 -8.64 7.22
N LYS A 222 -25.64 -9.12 7.31
CA LYS A 222 -24.68 -8.65 8.32
C LYS A 222 -24.40 -7.14 8.16
N PHE A 223 -24.31 -6.66 6.92
CA PHE A 223 -24.10 -5.24 6.68
C PHE A 223 -25.24 -4.36 7.17
N GLU A 224 -26.49 -4.76 7.02
CA GLU A 224 -27.64 -3.99 7.53
C GLU A 224 -27.60 -3.85 9.05
N GLN A 225 -27.23 -4.91 9.77
CA GLN A 225 -27.01 -4.86 11.22
C GLN A 225 -25.91 -3.85 11.58
N ILE A 226 -24.73 -4.01 10.96
CA ILE A 226 -23.57 -3.11 11.18
C ILE A 226 -23.92 -1.68 10.79
N ARG A 227 -24.69 -1.47 9.72
CA ARG A 227 -25.12 -0.13 9.29
C ARG A 227 -25.94 0.57 10.36
N THR A 228 -26.84 -0.14 11.00
CA THR A 228 -27.64 0.41 12.10
C THR A 228 -26.75 0.87 13.25
N ASP A 229 -25.79 0.04 13.66
CA ASP A 229 -24.85 0.37 14.74
C ASP A 229 -23.92 1.53 14.34
N TYR A 230 -23.43 1.55 13.10
CA TYR A 230 -22.60 2.66 12.60
C TYR A 230 -23.31 4.01 12.63
N ILE A 231 -24.59 4.03 12.23
CA ILE A 231 -25.38 5.27 12.25
C ILE A 231 -25.63 5.71 13.70
N ASN A 232 -26.02 4.78 14.57
CA ASN A 232 -26.39 5.08 15.95
C ASN A 232 -25.18 5.45 16.82
N LEU A 233 -24.06 4.71 16.70
CA LEU A 233 -22.91 4.85 17.60
C LEU A 233 -21.84 5.78 17.03
N LEU A 234 -21.68 5.84 15.71
CA LEU A 234 -20.64 6.63 15.06
C LEU A 234 -21.15 7.86 14.33
N GLY A 235 -22.46 7.97 14.09
CA GLY A 235 -23.06 9.05 13.29
C GLY A 235 -22.57 9.03 11.83
N VAL A 236 -22.22 7.85 11.31
CA VAL A 236 -21.67 7.66 9.96
C VAL A 236 -22.50 6.64 9.21
N ASN A 237 -22.99 6.97 8.02
CA ASN A 237 -23.58 5.96 7.12
C ASN A 237 -22.45 5.13 6.49
N PRO A 238 -22.27 3.85 6.86
CA PRO A 238 -21.16 3.04 6.38
C PRO A 238 -21.34 2.68 4.92
N CYS A 239 -20.27 2.11 4.34
CA CYS A 239 -20.29 1.66 2.97
C CYS A 239 -19.73 0.23 2.85
N PHE A 240 -20.45 -0.62 2.12
CA PHE A 240 -20.04 -1.96 1.71
C PHE A 240 -19.50 -1.92 0.30
N ILE A 241 -18.30 -2.41 0.11
CA ILE A 241 -17.61 -2.45 -1.18
C ILE A 241 -17.66 -3.87 -1.74
N ILE A 242 -18.20 -4.03 -2.96
CA ILE A 242 -18.24 -5.30 -3.68
C ILE A 242 -17.31 -5.21 -4.89
N GLN A 243 -16.28 -6.04 -4.91
CA GLN A 243 -15.35 -6.13 -6.04
C GLN A 243 -15.71 -7.33 -6.92
N ILE A 244 -16.02 -7.04 -8.18
CA ILE A 244 -16.36 -8.04 -9.19
C ILE A 244 -15.20 -8.30 -10.15
N SER A 245 -15.29 -9.37 -10.92
CA SER A 245 -14.34 -9.77 -11.95
C SER A 245 -14.23 -8.74 -13.07
N ASN A 246 -13.28 -8.94 -13.97
CA ASN A 246 -13.11 -8.10 -15.13
C ASN A 246 -13.86 -8.66 -16.36
N LYS A 247 -14.12 -7.77 -17.33
CA LYS A 247 -14.65 -8.11 -18.67
C LYS A 247 -16.03 -8.80 -18.61
N GLU A 248 -16.19 -9.87 -19.38
CA GLU A 248 -17.47 -10.58 -19.59
C GLU A 248 -18.05 -11.18 -18.31
N LYS A 249 -17.20 -11.79 -17.49
CA LYS A 249 -17.64 -12.34 -16.19
C LYS A 249 -18.29 -11.32 -15.27
N ALA A 250 -17.88 -10.06 -15.36
CA ALA A 250 -18.44 -9.02 -14.50
C ALA A 250 -19.93 -8.75 -14.76
N GLU A 251 -20.37 -8.81 -16.01
CA GLU A 251 -21.78 -8.60 -16.36
C GLU A 251 -22.63 -9.78 -15.91
N GLU A 252 -22.09 -10.98 -16.02
CA GLU A 252 -22.71 -12.19 -15.54
C GLU A 252 -22.83 -12.20 -14.01
N GLU A 253 -21.74 -11.89 -13.29
CA GLU A 253 -21.72 -11.77 -11.83
C GLU A 253 -22.70 -10.71 -11.35
N LEU A 254 -22.72 -9.54 -12.02
CA LEU A 254 -23.64 -8.45 -11.67
C LEU A 254 -25.09 -8.90 -11.82
N LYS A 255 -25.46 -9.46 -12.97
CA LYS A 255 -26.83 -9.84 -13.30
C LYS A 255 -27.33 -11.06 -12.51
N ASN A 256 -26.49 -12.09 -12.37
CA ASN A 256 -26.94 -13.37 -11.82
C ASN A 256 -26.72 -13.50 -10.30
N ASN A 257 -25.77 -12.75 -9.72
CA ASN A 257 -25.44 -12.90 -8.31
C ASN A 257 -25.75 -11.61 -7.52
N ILE A 258 -25.33 -10.44 -8.02
CA ILE A 258 -25.35 -9.22 -7.20
C ILE A 258 -26.73 -8.56 -7.24
N MET A 259 -27.33 -8.38 -8.42
CA MET A 259 -28.63 -7.73 -8.52
C MET A 259 -29.72 -8.51 -7.81
N PRO A 260 -29.85 -9.85 -7.93
CA PRO A 260 -30.82 -10.61 -7.17
C PRO A 260 -30.61 -10.52 -5.65
N ALA A 261 -29.36 -10.48 -5.18
CA ALA A 261 -29.08 -10.28 -3.76
C ALA A 261 -29.51 -8.90 -3.29
N LEU A 262 -29.25 -7.85 -4.06
CA LEU A 262 -29.65 -6.47 -3.73
C LEU A 262 -31.17 -6.24 -3.79
N GLU A 263 -31.89 -6.99 -4.61
CA GLU A 263 -33.36 -6.97 -4.67
C GLU A 263 -34.00 -7.45 -3.36
N ASN A 264 -33.33 -8.34 -2.63
CA ASN A 264 -33.78 -8.77 -1.30
C ASN A 264 -33.52 -7.70 -0.21
N HIS A 265 -32.69 -6.68 -0.48
CA HIS A 265 -32.26 -5.63 0.43
C HIS A 265 -32.59 -4.23 -0.12
N GLN A 266 -33.88 -3.98 -0.40
CA GLN A 266 -34.36 -2.78 -1.12
C GLN A 266 -34.04 -1.45 -0.41
N GLU A 267 -33.83 -1.46 0.90
CA GLU A 267 -33.45 -0.27 1.68
C GLU A 267 -32.01 0.18 1.42
N LEU A 268 -31.19 -0.69 0.83
CA LEU A 268 -29.80 -0.37 0.51
C LEU A 268 -29.72 0.40 -0.81
N LYS A 269 -29.18 1.61 -0.73
CA LYS A 269 -28.85 2.39 -1.91
C LYS A 269 -27.49 1.97 -2.44
N TRP A 270 -27.47 1.57 -3.71
CA TRP A 270 -26.28 1.05 -4.35
C TRP A 270 -25.87 1.83 -5.59
N VAL A 271 -24.59 1.69 -5.95
CA VAL A 271 -24.02 2.22 -7.17
C VAL A 271 -23.08 1.20 -7.78
N TYR A 272 -23.19 1.02 -9.08
CA TYR A 272 -22.22 0.28 -9.91
C TYR A 272 -21.46 1.27 -10.78
N ILE A 273 -20.12 1.16 -10.81
CA ILE A 273 -19.25 2.01 -11.63
C ILE A 273 -18.37 1.15 -12.52
N SER A 274 -18.44 1.45 -13.83
CA SER A 274 -17.59 0.86 -14.85
C SER A 274 -16.90 1.92 -15.69
N ASP A 275 -16.00 1.50 -16.58
CA ASP A 275 -15.31 2.40 -17.52
C ASP A 275 -16.28 3.01 -18.54
N LYS A 276 -17.43 2.37 -18.78
CA LYS A 276 -18.45 2.79 -19.75
C LYS A 276 -19.56 3.66 -19.16
N GLY A 277 -19.60 3.82 -17.85
CA GLY A 277 -20.65 4.55 -17.15
C GLY A 277 -20.97 4.02 -15.78
N GLY A 278 -22.16 4.31 -15.27
CA GLY A 278 -22.61 3.84 -13.96
C GLY A 278 -24.09 3.60 -13.90
N GLU A 279 -24.50 2.73 -12.98
CA GLU A 279 -25.89 2.42 -12.64
C GLU A 279 -26.12 2.57 -11.15
N THR A 280 -27.31 2.98 -10.74
CA THR A 280 -27.69 3.15 -9.33
C THR A 280 -29.19 3.08 -9.14
N ASN A 281 -29.64 2.67 -7.95
CA ASN A 281 -31.02 2.82 -7.53
C ASN A 281 -31.32 4.16 -6.84
N ASP A 282 -30.31 4.99 -6.56
CA ASP A 282 -30.48 6.28 -5.91
C ASP A 282 -30.93 7.35 -6.89
N ASN A 283 -32.14 7.86 -6.71
CA ASN A 283 -32.72 8.89 -7.59
C ASN A 283 -32.00 10.25 -7.51
N GLY A 284 -31.36 10.55 -6.39
CA GLY A 284 -30.56 11.77 -6.24
C GLY A 284 -29.30 11.69 -7.07
N LEU A 285 -28.62 10.54 -7.00
CA LEU A 285 -27.38 10.29 -7.74
C LEU A 285 -27.62 10.23 -9.26
N LYS A 286 -28.75 9.66 -9.70
CA LYS A 286 -29.14 9.64 -11.14
C LYS A 286 -29.21 11.02 -11.79
N LYS A 287 -29.52 12.07 -11.01
CA LYS A 287 -29.58 13.46 -11.49
C LYS A 287 -28.20 14.08 -11.69
N LEU A 288 -27.14 13.48 -11.16
CA LEU A 288 -25.78 13.97 -11.28
C LEU A 288 -25.04 13.27 -12.42
N PRO A 289 -24.14 13.96 -13.13
CA PRO A 289 -23.24 13.33 -14.08
C PRO A 289 -22.38 12.26 -13.37
N VAL A 290 -22.10 11.13 -14.03
CA VAL A 290 -21.32 10.02 -13.48
C VAL A 290 -19.93 10.48 -12.97
N SER A 291 -19.35 11.50 -13.60
CA SER A 291 -18.09 12.11 -13.18
C SER A 291 -18.13 12.69 -11.76
N LYS A 292 -19.31 13.12 -11.28
CA LYS A 292 -19.52 13.66 -9.92
C LYS A 292 -19.85 12.58 -8.89
N TRP A 293 -20.21 11.36 -9.31
CA TRP A 293 -20.61 10.28 -8.40
C TRP A 293 -19.50 9.90 -7.41
N LYS A 294 -18.26 9.85 -7.88
CA LYS A 294 -17.12 9.52 -7.02
C LYS A 294 -16.96 10.50 -5.85
N ASN A 295 -17.14 11.78 -6.12
CA ASN A 295 -17.06 12.81 -5.07
C ASN A 295 -18.25 12.74 -4.11
N TYR A 296 -19.46 12.52 -4.60
CA TYR A 296 -20.64 12.33 -3.76
C TYR A 296 -20.48 11.16 -2.81
N MET A 297 -19.99 10.01 -3.30
CA MET A 297 -19.82 8.80 -2.47
C MET A 297 -18.77 8.93 -1.36
N LYS A 298 -17.79 9.83 -1.51
CA LYS A 298 -16.81 10.13 -0.46
C LYS A 298 -17.42 10.92 0.71
N GLY A 299 -18.41 11.71 0.44
CA GLY A 299 -19.01 12.61 1.40
C GLY A 299 -19.65 11.87 2.59
N LYS A 300 -19.58 12.49 3.76
CA LYS A 300 -20.22 11.97 4.98
C LYS A 300 -21.76 11.88 4.82
N GLU A 301 -22.32 12.80 4.05
CA GLU A 301 -23.76 12.90 3.75
C GLU A 301 -24.23 11.92 2.65
N SER A 302 -23.36 11.10 2.13
CA SER A 302 -23.71 10.15 1.07
C SER A 302 -24.71 9.12 1.58
N THR A 303 -25.81 8.96 0.84
CA THR A 303 -26.84 7.94 1.10
C THR A 303 -26.45 6.56 0.56
N ILE A 304 -25.41 6.48 -0.28
CA ILE A 304 -25.01 5.22 -0.92
C ILE A 304 -24.39 4.28 0.12
N SER A 305 -25.00 3.11 0.26
CA SER A 305 -24.59 2.08 1.21
C SER A 305 -23.75 0.98 0.55
N VAL A 306 -23.96 0.68 -0.74
CA VAL A 306 -23.23 -0.37 -1.46
C VAL A 306 -22.57 0.19 -2.70
N ILE A 307 -21.28 -0.12 -2.88
CA ILE A 307 -20.51 0.30 -4.05
C ILE A 307 -19.95 -0.94 -4.75
N ILE A 308 -20.37 -1.13 -6.00
CA ILE A 308 -19.94 -2.24 -6.85
C ILE A 308 -18.96 -1.71 -7.88
N PHE A 309 -17.81 -2.37 -8.02
CA PHE A 309 -16.78 -1.93 -8.96
C PHE A 309 -15.95 -3.10 -9.54
N LYS A 310 -15.35 -2.86 -10.72
CA LYS A 310 -14.38 -3.77 -11.35
C LYS A 310 -12.96 -3.45 -10.86
N MET A 311 -12.26 -2.60 -11.59
CA MET A 311 -10.87 -2.19 -11.31
C MET A 311 -10.72 -0.71 -10.96
N VAL A 312 -11.71 0.11 -11.30
CA VAL A 312 -11.62 1.59 -11.33
C VAL A 312 -11.33 2.22 -9.97
N ILE A 313 -11.62 1.49 -8.88
CA ILE A 313 -11.44 1.98 -7.51
C ILE A 313 -10.05 1.64 -6.96
N SER A 314 -9.24 0.85 -7.66
CA SER A 314 -7.95 0.39 -7.16
C SER A 314 -6.94 1.52 -6.93
N GLU A 315 -7.09 2.66 -7.60
CA GLU A 315 -6.13 3.76 -7.52
C GLU A 315 -6.78 5.07 -7.04
N GLY A 316 -6.31 5.62 -5.91
CA GLY A 316 -6.59 7.01 -5.50
C GLY A 316 -7.99 7.35 -4.95
N TRP A 317 -8.93 6.41 -4.86
CA TRP A 317 -10.26 6.72 -4.33
C TRP A 317 -10.37 6.41 -2.83
N ASP A 318 -10.62 7.44 -2.04
CA ASP A 318 -10.72 7.39 -0.59
C ASP A 318 -12.19 7.42 -0.14
N ILE A 319 -12.61 6.38 0.61
CA ILE A 319 -13.93 6.30 1.22
C ILE A 319 -13.77 5.95 2.71
N PRO A 320 -13.56 6.92 3.59
CA PRO A 320 -13.31 6.65 5.02
C PRO A 320 -14.44 5.87 5.71
N ARG A 321 -15.67 6.01 5.22
CA ARG A 321 -16.86 5.33 5.73
C ARG A 321 -17.00 3.87 5.28
N ALA A 322 -16.14 3.37 4.37
CA ALA A 322 -16.15 1.97 3.99
C ALA A 322 -15.71 1.07 5.15
N CYS A 323 -16.49 0.05 5.43
CA CYS A 323 -16.22 -0.87 6.54
C CYS A 323 -16.25 -2.34 6.14
N MET A 324 -16.82 -2.67 4.99
CA MET A 324 -16.98 -4.04 4.53
C MET A 324 -16.50 -4.20 3.09
N LEU A 325 -15.90 -5.36 2.79
CA LEU A 325 -15.44 -5.74 1.46
C LEU A 325 -15.90 -7.17 1.15
N TYR A 326 -16.58 -7.35 0.02
CA TYR A 326 -16.86 -8.65 -0.57
C TYR A 326 -16.13 -8.77 -1.91
N GLN A 327 -15.19 -9.70 -2.01
CA GLN A 327 -14.36 -9.86 -3.19
C GLN A 327 -14.74 -11.15 -3.92
N ILE A 328 -15.40 -11.01 -5.08
CA ILE A 328 -15.76 -12.15 -5.95
C ILE A 328 -14.58 -12.52 -6.85
N ARG A 329 -13.77 -11.52 -7.18
CA ARG A 329 -12.68 -11.66 -8.12
C ARG A 329 -11.53 -12.50 -7.56
N ASP A 330 -11.15 -13.55 -8.32
CA ASP A 330 -9.85 -14.21 -8.13
C ASP A 330 -8.71 -13.29 -8.61
N SER A 331 -8.01 -12.70 -7.67
CA SER A 331 -6.91 -11.79 -7.98
C SER A 331 -5.58 -12.54 -7.99
N LYS A 332 -4.85 -12.39 -9.09
CA LYS A 332 -3.48 -12.89 -9.22
C LYS A 332 -2.43 -11.93 -8.62
N SER A 333 -2.85 -10.75 -8.15
CA SER A 333 -1.97 -9.69 -7.67
C SER A 333 -2.21 -9.40 -6.19
N LYS A 334 -1.37 -9.94 -5.31
CA LYS A 334 -1.37 -9.63 -3.87
C LYS A 334 -1.37 -8.12 -3.60
N GLN A 335 -0.67 -7.36 -4.42
CA GLN A 335 -0.55 -5.92 -4.31
C GLN A 335 -1.88 -5.19 -4.55
N LEU A 336 -2.65 -5.64 -5.54
CA LEU A 336 -3.96 -5.08 -5.82
C LEU A 336 -4.95 -5.38 -4.69
N ASP A 337 -4.91 -6.62 -4.19
CA ASP A 337 -5.79 -7.05 -3.10
C ASP A 337 -5.50 -6.29 -1.81
N GLU A 338 -4.22 -6.08 -1.49
CA GLU A 338 -3.82 -5.26 -0.34
C GLU A 338 -4.29 -3.81 -0.48
N GLN A 339 -4.24 -3.25 -1.68
CA GLN A 339 -4.75 -1.90 -1.95
C GLN A 339 -6.28 -1.81 -1.79
N VAL A 340 -7.02 -2.79 -2.29
CA VAL A 340 -8.48 -2.83 -2.17
C VAL A 340 -8.88 -3.03 -0.71
N MET A 341 -8.25 -3.98 -0.03
CA MET A 341 -8.45 -4.22 1.41
C MET A 341 -8.13 -2.96 2.24
N GLY A 342 -7.07 -2.25 1.90
CA GLY A 342 -6.68 -1.02 2.57
C GLY A 342 -7.74 0.10 2.51
N ARG A 343 -8.71 0.01 1.59
CA ARG A 343 -9.80 1.01 1.47
C ARG A 343 -10.84 0.89 2.55
N VAL A 344 -11.12 -0.33 3.01
CA VAL A 344 -12.08 -0.56 4.10
C VAL A 344 -11.45 -0.43 5.48
N ARG A 345 -10.11 -0.35 5.55
CA ARG A 345 -9.35 -0.25 6.80
C ARG A 345 -9.20 1.16 7.34
N ARG A 346 -9.80 2.17 6.72
CA ARG A 346 -9.73 3.55 7.23
C ARG A 346 -10.68 3.72 8.41
N ASN A 347 -10.19 4.33 9.47
CA ASN A 347 -11.02 4.66 10.63
C ASN A 347 -11.83 5.95 10.32
N PRO A 348 -13.17 5.90 10.25
CA PRO A 348 -13.99 7.06 9.93
C PRO A 348 -14.03 8.12 11.03
N ARG A 349 -13.66 7.74 12.26
CA ARG A 349 -13.66 8.58 13.45
C ARG A 349 -12.23 8.73 14.03
N LEU A 350 -11.21 8.68 13.17
CA LEU A 350 -9.80 8.73 13.60
C LEU A 350 -9.48 9.98 14.43
N LEU A 351 -10.01 11.14 14.04
CA LEU A 351 -9.65 12.42 14.67
C LEU A 351 -10.26 12.57 16.08
N ASP A 352 -11.43 12.06 16.28
CA ASP A 352 -12.20 12.14 17.53
C ASP A 352 -12.39 10.77 18.22
N PHE A 353 -11.53 9.82 17.89
CA PHE A 353 -11.60 8.44 18.38
C PHE A 353 -11.61 8.33 19.91
N GLU A 354 -10.94 9.23 20.61
CA GLU A 354 -10.85 9.23 22.07
C GLU A 354 -12.20 9.46 22.75
N THR A 355 -13.10 10.22 22.09
CA THR A 355 -14.42 10.57 22.63
C THR A 355 -15.45 9.45 22.49
N LEU A 356 -15.15 8.39 21.76
CA LEU A 356 -16.06 7.28 21.52
C LEU A 356 -16.20 6.36 22.74
N SER A 357 -17.38 5.74 22.92
CA SER A 357 -17.59 4.63 23.85
C SER A 357 -16.81 3.38 23.46
N GLY A 358 -16.69 2.40 24.36
CA GLY A 358 -15.97 1.16 24.08
C GLY A 358 -16.50 0.41 22.87
N GLU A 359 -17.82 0.29 22.76
CA GLU A 359 -18.49 -0.36 21.63
C GLU A 359 -18.29 0.41 20.32
N ALA A 360 -18.47 1.73 20.35
CA ALA A 360 -18.21 2.59 19.22
C ALA A 360 -16.74 2.54 18.77
N LYS A 361 -15.77 2.43 19.71
CA LYS A 361 -14.35 2.23 19.41
C LYS A 361 -14.09 0.93 18.69
N HIS A 362 -14.69 -0.17 19.15
CA HIS A 362 -14.58 -1.46 18.49
C HIS A 362 -15.11 -1.40 17.06
N LEU A 363 -16.31 -0.84 16.88
CA LEU A 363 -16.96 -0.68 15.58
C LEU A 363 -16.13 0.18 14.62
N ALA A 364 -15.60 1.32 15.10
CA ALA A 364 -14.76 2.21 14.31
C ALA A 364 -13.40 1.60 13.89
N CYS A 365 -12.93 0.58 14.63
CA CYS A 365 -11.66 -0.10 14.39
C CYS A 365 -11.78 -1.46 13.71
N THR A 366 -12.97 -1.89 13.30
CA THR A 366 -13.18 -3.19 12.65
C THR A 366 -13.57 -3.02 11.18
N ALA A 367 -12.98 -3.85 10.32
CA ALA A 367 -13.33 -4.01 8.92
C ALA A 367 -13.62 -5.47 8.62
N TRP A 368 -14.75 -5.78 8.01
CA TRP A 368 -15.17 -7.16 7.68
C TRP A 368 -14.90 -7.47 6.22
N ILE A 369 -14.26 -8.60 5.96
CA ILE A 369 -13.82 -8.97 4.61
C ILE A 369 -14.26 -10.40 4.28
N TRP A 370 -14.87 -10.57 3.11
CA TRP A 370 -15.24 -11.84 2.51
C TRP A 370 -14.51 -12.05 1.19
N GLY A 371 -14.35 -13.32 0.81
CA GLY A 371 -13.82 -13.72 -0.48
C GLY A 371 -12.33 -13.97 -0.46
N ILE A 372 -11.70 -13.83 -1.63
CA ILE A 372 -10.30 -14.19 -1.85
C ILE A 372 -9.40 -13.13 -1.23
N ILE A 373 -8.98 -13.40 -0.02
CA ILE A 373 -8.03 -12.55 0.68
C ILE A 373 -6.61 -13.00 0.30
N PRO A 374 -5.70 -12.07 0.02
CA PRO A 374 -4.30 -12.41 -0.16
C PRO A 374 -3.86 -13.23 1.05
N LYS A 375 -3.34 -14.43 0.82
CA LYS A 375 -2.72 -15.20 1.91
C LYS A 375 -1.54 -14.38 2.41
N ASP A 376 -1.81 -13.50 3.35
CA ASP A 376 -0.75 -12.76 4.03
C ASP A 376 -0.03 -13.76 4.93
N GLU A 377 1.16 -14.16 4.52
CA GLU A 377 2.03 -15.03 5.29
C GLU A 377 2.41 -14.40 6.65
N HIS A 378 2.03 -13.14 6.86
CA HIS A 378 2.30 -12.36 8.06
C HIS A 378 1.09 -12.15 8.98
N LEU A 379 -0.12 -12.58 8.58
CA LEU A 379 -1.26 -12.56 9.51
C LEU A 379 -0.96 -13.55 10.63
N PRO A 380 -1.04 -13.13 11.91
CA PRO A 380 -0.85 -14.06 13.02
C PRO A 380 -1.95 -15.11 12.93
N LYS A 381 -1.59 -16.34 12.59
CA LYS A 381 -2.50 -17.46 12.68
C LYS A 381 -2.88 -17.62 14.14
N GLN A 382 -4.17 -17.56 14.43
CA GLN A 382 -4.68 -17.90 15.74
C GLN A 382 -4.48 -19.40 15.92
N VAL A 383 -3.53 -19.78 16.74
CA VAL A 383 -3.31 -21.19 17.11
C VAL A 383 -4.26 -21.47 18.25
N ASN A 384 -5.30 -22.24 18.00
CA ASN A 384 -6.13 -22.80 19.06
C ASN A 384 -5.34 -23.95 19.69
N LEU A 385 -4.94 -23.77 20.92
CA LEU A 385 -4.35 -24.86 21.74
C LEU A 385 -5.46 -25.79 22.18
N TYR A 386 -5.15 -27.08 22.26
CA TYR A 386 -6.09 -28.08 22.78
C TYR A 386 -6.59 -27.68 24.17
N ALA A 387 -7.85 -27.96 24.44
CA ALA A 387 -8.57 -27.53 25.65
C ALA A 387 -7.95 -27.95 26.99
N ASP A 388 -7.01 -28.87 26.96
CA ASP A 388 -6.33 -29.44 28.17
C ASP A 388 -5.16 -28.61 28.68
N TYR A 389 -4.83 -27.50 27.99
CA TYR A 389 -3.78 -26.57 28.42
C TYR A 389 -4.41 -25.29 28.96
N GLU A 390 -4.45 -25.15 30.26
CA GLU A 390 -4.65 -23.88 30.95
C GLU A 390 -3.41 -23.00 30.73
N ILE A 391 -3.45 -22.13 29.73
CA ILE A 391 -2.37 -21.16 29.46
C ILE A 391 -2.86 -19.78 29.75
N GLU A 392 -2.40 -19.17 30.81
CA GLU A 392 -2.63 -17.76 31.14
C GLU A 392 -1.96 -16.78 30.15
N LYS A 393 -1.09 -17.25 29.25
CA LYS A 393 -0.33 -16.41 28.33
C LYS A 393 -0.72 -16.70 26.89
N LYS A 394 -1.16 -15.64 26.17
CA LYS A 394 -1.36 -15.69 24.71
C LYS A 394 -0.01 -15.66 23.99
N PHE A 395 0.32 -16.72 23.27
CA PHE A 395 1.51 -16.75 22.42
C PHE A 395 1.18 -16.22 21.02
N ARG A 396 2.00 -15.28 20.51
CA ARG A 396 1.96 -14.88 19.11
C ARG A 396 2.97 -15.73 18.33
N VAL A 397 2.47 -16.56 17.43
CA VAL A 397 3.32 -17.33 16.52
C VAL A 397 3.51 -16.52 15.24
N LYS A 398 4.75 -16.12 14.93
CA LYS A 398 5.08 -15.59 13.61
C LYS A 398 5.33 -16.76 12.67
N PRO A 399 4.63 -16.87 11.53
CA PRO A 399 4.96 -17.87 10.54
C PRO A 399 6.38 -17.60 10.00
N VAL A 400 7.24 -18.59 10.10
CA VAL A 400 8.57 -18.52 9.48
C VAL A 400 8.39 -18.74 7.97
N LYS A 401 8.83 -17.78 7.15
CA LYS A 401 8.90 -17.99 5.71
C LYS A 401 9.76 -19.21 5.42
N LEU A 402 9.16 -20.24 4.86
CA LEU A 402 9.93 -21.29 4.20
C LEU A 402 10.74 -20.64 3.09
N GLN A 403 12.06 -20.57 3.26
CA GLN A 403 12.94 -20.06 2.21
C GLN A 403 12.69 -20.91 0.95
N THR A 404 12.30 -20.27 -0.12
CA THR A 404 12.20 -20.92 -1.43
C THR A 404 13.59 -21.44 -1.77
N VAL A 405 13.72 -22.76 -1.89
CA VAL A 405 14.99 -23.37 -2.32
C VAL A 405 15.25 -22.93 -3.76
N SER A 406 16.21 -22.05 -3.95
CA SER A 406 16.66 -21.69 -5.28
C SER A 406 17.38 -22.88 -5.90
N TYR A 407 17.02 -23.22 -7.13
CA TYR A 407 17.70 -24.29 -7.87
C TYR A 407 19.16 -23.89 -8.09
N ILE A 408 20.08 -24.70 -7.60
CA ILE A 408 21.49 -24.59 -7.99
C ILE A 408 21.60 -25.01 -9.43
N LYS A 409 22.11 -24.13 -10.30
CA LYS A 409 22.31 -24.45 -11.71
C LYS A 409 23.30 -25.63 -11.81
N LYS A 410 23.09 -26.53 -12.76
CA LYS A 410 23.84 -27.77 -12.91
C LYS A 410 25.37 -27.54 -12.99
N HIS A 411 25.84 -26.43 -13.58
CA HIS A 411 27.24 -26.07 -13.65
C HIS A 411 27.81 -25.65 -12.29
N GLN A 412 27.04 -24.91 -11.45
CA GLN A 412 27.44 -24.51 -10.10
C GLN A 412 27.55 -25.71 -9.15
N LEU A 413 26.69 -26.72 -9.35
CA LEU A 413 26.77 -27.96 -8.59
C LEU A 413 28.04 -28.75 -9.01
N LYS A 414 28.39 -28.73 -10.30
CA LYS A 414 29.57 -29.40 -10.82
C LYS A 414 30.85 -28.74 -10.30
N GLU A 415 30.95 -27.42 -10.37
CA GLU A 415 32.07 -26.63 -9.85
C GLU A 415 32.23 -26.83 -8.33
N PHE A 416 31.16 -26.84 -7.59
CA PHE A 416 31.13 -27.11 -6.15
C PHE A 416 31.65 -28.54 -5.85
N THR A 417 31.23 -29.56 -6.61
CA THR A 417 31.65 -30.94 -6.42
C THR A 417 33.11 -31.18 -6.87
N GLU A 418 33.60 -30.43 -7.83
CA GLU A 418 35.02 -30.47 -8.28
C GLU A 418 35.95 -29.87 -7.22
N ASN A 419 35.58 -28.77 -6.59
CA ASN A 419 36.33 -28.14 -5.51
C ASN A 419 36.36 -28.96 -4.19
N LEU A 420 35.49 -29.97 -4.06
CA LEU A 420 35.39 -30.85 -2.87
C LEU A 420 36.08 -32.20 -3.06
N LYS A 421 36.70 -32.45 -4.24
CA LYS A 421 37.34 -33.75 -4.55
C LYS A 421 38.54 -34.07 -3.66
N ASP A 422 39.17 -33.06 -3.08
CA ASP A 422 40.41 -33.24 -2.29
C ASP A 422 40.14 -33.38 -0.78
N ASP A 423 38.88 -33.30 -0.33
CA ASP A 423 38.51 -33.46 1.08
C ASP A 423 38.01 -34.89 1.36
N ALA A 424 38.87 -35.74 1.88
CA ALA A 424 38.57 -37.15 2.16
C ALA A 424 37.43 -37.35 3.15
N LEU A 425 37.24 -36.42 4.11
CA LEU A 425 36.18 -36.48 5.10
C LEU A 425 34.81 -36.17 4.46
N PHE A 426 34.80 -35.21 3.52
CA PHE A 426 33.62 -34.84 2.78
C PHE A 426 33.17 -35.92 1.80
N GLN A 427 34.13 -36.62 1.16
CA GLN A 427 33.87 -37.77 0.29
C GLN A 427 33.19 -38.91 1.03
N LEU A 428 33.63 -39.24 2.24
CA LEU A 428 33.03 -40.25 3.10
C LEU A 428 31.60 -39.89 3.53
N LEU A 429 31.40 -38.67 3.92
CA LEU A 429 30.08 -38.15 4.31
C LEU A 429 29.09 -38.08 3.13
N PHE A 430 29.58 -37.62 1.96
CA PHE A 430 28.79 -37.55 0.73
C PHE A 430 28.34 -38.96 0.26
N LEU A 431 29.25 -39.94 0.28
CA LEU A 431 28.94 -41.33 -0.08
C LEU A 431 27.98 -41.98 0.92
N SER A 432 28.11 -41.70 2.21
CA SER A 432 27.18 -42.17 3.25
C SER A 432 25.79 -41.60 3.08
N CYS A 433 25.66 -40.29 2.81
CA CYS A 433 24.40 -39.64 2.56
C CYS A 433 23.70 -40.11 1.26
N ILE A 434 24.45 -40.36 0.20
CA ILE A 434 23.89 -40.96 -1.04
C ILE A 434 23.36 -42.37 -0.76
N ARG A 435 24.03 -43.16 0.07
CA ARG A 435 23.57 -44.50 0.47
C ARG A 435 22.25 -44.45 1.22
N ILE A 436 22.08 -43.49 2.17
CA ILE A 436 20.87 -43.26 2.94
C ILE A 436 19.71 -42.78 2.04
N CYS A 437 20.00 -41.85 1.11
CA CYS A 437 18.98 -41.37 0.16
C CYS A 437 18.48 -42.46 -0.79
N LYS A 438 19.34 -43.36 -1.25
CA LYS A 438 18.94 -44.48 -2.09
C LYS A 438 18.09 -45.51 -1.35
N SER A 439 18.33 -45.71 -0.06
CA SER A 439 17.60 -46.72 0.74
C SER A 439 16.22 -46.25 1.23
N ARG A 440 15.94 -44.94 1.30
CA ARG A 440 14.72 -44.39 1.90
C ARG A 440 13.87 -43.51 0.99
N THR A 441 14.01 -43.54 -0.30
CA THR A 441 13.21 -42.72 -1.24
C THR A 441 13.12 -41.22 -0.88
N MET A 442 14.08 -40.71 -0.14
CA MET A 442 14.07 -39.31 0.28
C MET A 442 14.40 -38.41 -0.91
N LYS A 443 13.54 -37.41 -1.18
CA LYS A 443 13.72 -36.51 -2.32
C LYS A 443 15.02 -35.72 -2.17
N PHE A 444 15.84 -35.71 -3.19
CA PHE A 444 17.16 -35.02 -3.28
C PHE A 444 17.15 -33.57 -2.80
N ARG A 445 16.01 -32.89 -2.86
CA ARG A 445 15.79 -31.54 -2.32
C ARG A 445 16.05 -31.40 -0.83
N ILE A 446 15.63 -32.37 -0.03
CA ILE A 446 15.77 -32.35 1.44
C ILE A 446 17.25 -32.53 1.80
N PHE A 447 17.93 -33.37 1.08
CA PHE A 447 19.36 -33.62 1.25
C PHE A 447 20.22 -32.36 1.04
N VAL A 448 20.01 -31.63 -0.08
CA VAL A 448 20.75 -30.39 -0.39
C VAL A 448 20.50 -29.31 0.67
N THR A 449 19.27 -29.20 1.18
CA THR A 449 18.92 -28.23 2.23
C THR A 449 19.59 -28.53 3.57
N ILE A 450 19.65 -29.80 3.94
CA ILE A 450 20.34 -30.24 5.17
C ILE A 450 21.85 -29.97 5.06
N MET A 451 22.46 -30.30 3.93
CA MET A 451 23.89 -30.08 3.71
C MET A 451 24.27 -28.59 3.69
N GLN A 452 23.44 -27.72 3.11
CA GLN A 452 23.66 -26.26 3.15
C GLN A 452 23.55 -25.69 4.58
N ARG A 453 22.67 -26.22 5.43
CA ARG A 453 22.58 -25.82 6.84
C ARG A 453 23.81 -26.26 7.64
N ILE A 454 24.27 -27.48 7.43
CA ILE A 454 25.45 -28.04 8.10
C ILE A 454 26.72 -27.23 7.72
N LEU A 455 26.89 -26.88 6.46
CA LEU A 455 28.01 -26.07 5.97
C LEU A 455 28.00 -24.62 6.49
N LYS A 456 26.80 -24.03 6.66
CA LYS A 456 26.66 -22.66 7.20
C LYS A 456 26.84 -22.56 8.71
N SER A 457 26.59 -23.63 9.47
CA SER A 457 26.60 -23.59 10.93
C SER A 457 27.95 -23.90 11.56
N GLY A 458 28.96 -24.32 10.79
CA GLY A 458 30.28 -24.70 11.31
C GLY A 458 30.24 -25.83 12.38
N LEU A 459 29.08 -26.51 12.52
CA LEU A 459 28.88 -27.54 13.51
C LEU A 459 29.59 -28.84 13.11
N CYS A 460 30.39 -29.36 14.03
CA CYS A 460 31.11 -30.63 13.91
C CYS A 460 30.08 -31.78 13.75
N LEU A 461 30.11 -32.45 12.62
CA LEU A 461 29.14 -33.46 12.16
C LEU A 461 29.10 -34.74 12.97
N LEU A 462 29.96 -34.90 13.96
CA LEU A 462 30.04 -36.13 14.81
C LEU A 462 28.88 -36.31 15.79
N SER A 463 28.17 -35.24 16.13
CA SER A 463 27.06 -35.31 17.09
C SER A 463 25.68 -35.66 16.50
N ILE A 464 25.55 -35.65 15.18
CA ILE A 464 24.22 -35.84 14.48
C ILE A 464 24.07 -37.26 13.93
N LEU A 465 25.14 -38.03 13.85
CA LEU A 465 25.11 -39.40 13.33
C LEU A 465 24.81 -40.49 14.38
N VAL A 466 24.64 -40.14 15.65
CA VAL A 466 24.44 -41.07 16.76
C VAL A 466 22.98 -41.04 17.31
N GLN A 467 22.10 -40.23 16.75
CA GLN A 467 20.67 -40.28 16.96
C GLN A 467 19.95 -40.61 15.63
#